data_18143572b92bb208e21888f4d5d87897
#
_entry.id   18143572b92bb208e21888f4d5d87897
#
_cell.length_a   1.000
_cell.length_b   1.000
_cell.length_c   1.000
_cell.angle_alpha   90.00
_cell.angle_beta   90.00
_cell.angle_gamma   90.00
#
_symmetry.space_group_name_H-M   'P 1'
#
loop_
_entity.id
_entity.type
_entity.pdbx_description
1 polymer ?
#
loop_
_entity_poly.entity_id
_entity_poly.type
_entity_poly.pdbx_seq_one_letter_code
_entity_poly.pdbx_strand_id
1 'polypeptide(L)'
;GIIEDLIQFGMEKLVLFGTCGVLDQDIEATSIIIPTSALRDEGTSYHYLPASDEVEVNKGIIPLFQSFLDSHKVSYQKGKVWTTDAPYRETIGKMKRRKESGAICVDMECSAVAALAAFRGFELCHFFYAADHLSEEKWDIRTLSSHSDLDSKDRIADLAIQFALFWEKAD
;
A
#
# COMPACT_ATOMS: atom_id res chain seq x y z
N GLY A 1 15.54 1.65 -6.96
CA GLY A 1 16.17 1.95 -8.27
C GLY A 1 15.19 2.66 -9.17
N ILE A 2 14.17 1.99 -9.71
CA ILE A 2 13.25 2.55 -10.76
C ILE A 2 12.67 3.92 -10.38
N ILE A 3 12.20 4.10 -9.15
CA ILE A 3 11.62 5.40 -8.71
C ILE A 3 12.67 6.51 -8.73
N GLU A 4 13.90 6.23 -8.31
CA GLU A 4 15.02 7.19 -8.38
C GLU A 4 15.33 7.59 -9.84
N ASP A 5 15.25 6.64 -10.77
CA ASP A 5 15.42 6.93 -12.20
C ASP A 5 14.27 7.80 -12.73
N LEU A 6 13.02 7.52 -12.36
CA LEU A 6 11.86 8.33 -12.75
C LEU A 6 11.95 9.76 -12.25
N ILE A 7 12.46 9.98 -11.04
CA ILE A 7 12.72 11.32 -10.49
C ILE A 7 13.70 12.09 -11.38
N GLN A 8 14.76 11.44 -11.90
CA GLN A 8 15.71 12.07 -12.81
C GLN A 8 15.07 12.46 -14.16
N PHE A 9 13.98 11.79 -14.56
CA PHE A 9 13.18 12.16 -15.73
C PHE A 9 12.08 13.20 -15.43
N GLY A 10 12.05 13.77 -14.22
CA GLY A 10 11.14 14.84 -13.85
C GLY A 10 9.82 14.39 -13.25
N MET A 11 9.75 13.16 -12.68
CA MET A 11 8.57 12.71 -11.95
C MET A 11 8.38 13.54 -10.67
N GLU A 12 7.23 14.17 -10.52
CA GLU A 12 6.83 14.94 -9.33
C GLU A 12 5.71 14.25 -8.54
N LYS A 13 4.89 13.42 -9.21
CA LYS A 13 3.76 12.69 -8.62
C LYS A 13 3.84 11.21 -9.00
N LEU A 14 3.55 10.34 -8.04
CA LEU A 14 3.55 8.90 -8.24
C LEU A 14 2.25 8.29 -7.72
N VAL A 15 1.50 7.62 -8.60
CA VAL A 15 0.47 6.67 -8.20
C VAL A 15 1.08 5.27 -8.24
N LEU A 16 1.12 4.61 -7.10
CA LEU A 16 1.65 3.26 -6.94
C LEU A 16 0.56 2.36 -6.37
N PHE A 17 0.37 1.19 -6.95
CA PHE A 17 -0.55 0.21 -6.39
C PHE A 17 0.00 -1.21 -6.52
N GLY A 18 -0.46 -2.07 -5.64
CA GLY A 18 -0.03 -3.47 -5.59
C GLY A 18 -0.99 -4.32 -4.77
N THR A 19 -0.57 -5.55 -4.50
CA THR A 19 -1.28 -6.47 -3.62
C THR A 19 -0.82 -6.29 -2.18
N CYS A 20 -1.68 -6.64 -1.22
CA CYS A 20 -1.28 -6.85 0.16
C CYS A 20 -1.98 -8.07 0.74
N GLY A 21 -1.32 -8.71 1.71
CA GLY A 21 -1.93 -9.74 2.54
C GLY A 21 -2.69 -9.07 3.70
N VAL A 22 -4.00 -9.31 3.83
CA VAL A 22 -4.78 -8.73 4.92
C VAL A 22 -4.60 -9.53 6.21
N LEU A 23 -4.59 -8.82 7.32
CA LEU A 23 -4.48 -9.39 8.67
C LEU A 23 -5.84 -9.49 9.37
N ASP A 24 -6.87 -8.88 8.78
CA ASP A 24 -8.25 -8.91 9.24
C ASP A 24 -9.12 -9.70 8.25
N GLN A 25 -9.82 -10.73 8.75
CA GLN A 25 -10.69 -11.58 7.93
C GLN A 25 -11.90 -10.84 7.37
N ASP A 26 -12.33 -9.75 8.01
CA ASP A 26 -13.48 -8.95 7.58
C ASP A 26 -13.15 -8.07 6.35
N ILE A 27 -11.88 -7.98 5.97
CA ILE A 27 -11.47 -7.32 4.72
C ILE A 27 -11.67 -8.30 3.57
N GLU A 28 -12.60 -7.96 2.68
CA GLU A 28 -12.92 -8.78 1.51
C GLU A 28 -11.78 -8.78 0.47
N ALA A 29 -11.68 -9.85 -0.31
CA ALA A 29 -10.76 -9.91 -1.43
C ALA A 29 -11.03 -8.78 -2.42
N THR A 30 -9.97 -8.23 -3.03
CA THR A 30 -9.99 -7.09 -3.96
C THR A 30 -10.44 -5.74 -3.36
N SER A 31 -10.73 -5.67 -2.05
CA SER A 31 -10.98 -4.38 -1.37
C SER A 31 -9.78 -3.45 -1.51
N ILE A 32 -10.05 -2.17 -1.78
CA ILE A 32 -9.00 -1.13 -1.80
C ILE A 32 -8.55 -0.80 -0.37
N ILE A 33 -7.24 -0.72 -0.16
CA ILE A 33 -6.63 -0.34 1.11
C ILE A 33 -5.78 0.90 0.90
N ILE A 34 -6.08 1.95 1.66
CA ILE A 34 -5.34 3.21 1.68
C ILE A 34 -4.44 3.23 2.92
N PRO A 35 -3.13 3.06 2.77
CA PRO A 35 -2.21 3.17 3.90
C PRO A 35 -2.14 4.61 4.42
N THR A 36 -2.23 4.75 5.74
CA THR A 36 -2.04 6.03 6.44
C THR A 36 -0.65 6.15 7.04
N SER A 37 -0.10 5.03 7.50
CA SER A 37 1.28 4.88 7.93
C SER A 37 1.76 3.45 7.67
N ALA A 38 3.07 3.24 7.65
CA ALA A 38 3.67 1.94 7.45
C ALA A 38 4.67 1.61 8.57
N LEU A 39 4.53 0.42 9.18
CA LEU A 39 5.52 -0.14 10.11
C LEU A 39 6.74 -0.60 9.31
N ARG A 40 7.91 -0.14 9.71
CA ARG A 40 9.19 -0.34 9.02
C ARG A 40 9.85 -1.64 9.50
N ASP A 41 9.67 -2.72 8.75
CA ASP A 41 10.28 -4.04 9.02
C ASP A 41 11.07 -4.52 7.80
N GLU A 42 11.73 -3.57 7.12
CA GLU A 42 12.59 -3.71 5.95
C GLU A 42 13.83 -2.83 6.10
N GLY A 43 14.81 -2.96 5.21
CA GLY A 43 16.09 -2.25 5.32
C GLY A 43 16.14 -0.91 4.58
N THR A 44 15.43 -0.74 3.49
CA THR A 44 15.59 0.36 2.53
C THR A 44 15.23 1.73 3.11
N SER A 45 14.11 1.82 3.84
CA SER A 45 13.61 3.09 4.39
C SER A 45 14.59 3.77 5.33
N TYR A 46 15.44 3.01 6.02
CA TYR A 46 16.46 3.54 6.95
C TYR A 46 17.61 4.25 6.27
N HIS A 47 17.76 4.10 4.95
CA HIS A 47 18.73 4.86 4.14
C HIS A 47 18.21 6.27 3.77
N TYR A 48 16.89 6.48 3.86
CA TYR A 48 16.24 7.73 3.46
C TYR A 48 15.74 8.57 4.64
N LEU A 49 15.33 7.95 5.73
CA LEU A 49 14.83 8.64 6.91
C LEU A 49 15.50 8.13 8.20
N PRO A 50 15.61 8.97 9.23
CA PRO A 50 16.06 8.54 10.56
C PRO A 50 15.30 7.32 11.06
N ALA A 51 15.91 6.56 11.98
CA ALA A 51 15.30 5.38 12.55
C ALA A 51 14.02 5.74 13.33
N SER A 52 12.94 5.05 13.02
CA SER A 52 11.64 5.12 13.69
C SER A 52 10.89 3.82 13.42
N ASP A 53 9.88 3.51 14.22
CA ASP A 53 9.10 2.29 14.05
C ASP A 53 8.15 2.37 12.83
N GLU A 54 7.74 3.59 12.45
CA GLU A 54 6.81 3.81 11.34
C GLU A 54 7.11 5.10 10.57
N VAL A 55 6.54 5.18 9.39
CA VAL A 55 6.57 6.34 8.50
C VAL A 55 5.16 6.69 8.04
N GLU A 56 4.86 7.98 7.91
CA GLU A 56 3.60 8.47 7.31
C GLU A 56 3.56 8.13 5.82
N VAL A 57 2.41 7.70 5.33
CA VAL A 57 2.16 7.37 3.92
C VAL A 57 1.09 8.29 3.36
N ASN A 58 1.14 8.59 2.06
CA ASN A 58 0.11 9.36 1.37
C ASN A 58 -0.14 10.75 1.98
N LYS A 59 0.89 11.40 2.45
CA LYS A 59 0.78 12.72 3.08
C LYS A 59 0.05 13.71 2.18
N GLY A 60 -1.05 14.27 2.68
CA GLY A 60 -1.86 15.27 1.98
C GLY A 60 -2.79 14.73 0.89
N ILE A 61 -2.55 13.55 0.30
CA ILE A 61 -3.33 13.04 -0.84
C ILE A 61 -4.58 12.25 -0.44
N ILE A 62 -4.65 11.75 0.80
CA ILE A 62 -5.74 10.88 1.24
C ILE A 62 -7.13 11.49 1.00
N PRO A 63 -7.43 12.76 1.35
CA PRO A 63 -8.76 13.33 1.13
C PRO A 63 -9.17 13.38 -0.34
N LEU A 64 -8.22 13.70 -1.22
CA LEU A 64 -8.45 13.74 -2.67
C LEU A 64 -8.74 12.34 -3.22
N PHE A 65 -7.93 11.35 -2.84
CA PHE A 65 -8.14 9.97 -3.28
C PHE A 65 -9.45 9.38 -2.75
N GLN A 66 -9.82 9.66 -1.49
CA GLN A 66 -11.11 9.26 -0.94
C GLN A 66 -12.28 9.87 -1.72
N SER A 67 -12.25 11.18 -1.99
CA SER A 67 -13.29 11.86 -2.77
C SER A 67 -13.44 11.25 -4.17
N PHE A 68 -12.32 10.88 -4.80
CA PHE A 68 -12.33 10.19 -6.08
C PHE A 68 -12.98 8.80 -5.98
N LEU A 69 -12.61 7.98 -5.00
CA LEU A 69 -13.18 6.64 -4.80
C LEU A 69 -14.68 6.71 -4.49
N ASP A 70 -15.09 7.65 -3.64
CA ASP A 70 -16.50 7.89 -3.29
C ASP A 70 -17.34 8.25 -4.53
N SER A 71 -16.81 9.12 -5.40
CA SER A 71 -17.47 9.50 -6.66
C SER A 71 -17.64 8.32 -7.62
N HIS A 72 -16.74 7.34 -7.57
CA HIS A 72 -16.78 6.10 -8.36
C HIS A 72 -17.49 4.94 -7.64
N LYS A 73 -18.01 5.19 -6.42
CA LYS A 73 -18.68 4.18 -5.57
C LYS A 73 -17.80 2.96 -5.27
N VAL A 74 -16.50 3.19 -5.13
CA VAL A 74 -15.53 2.17 -4.78
C VAL A 74 -15.33 2.16 -3.26
N SER A 75 -15.61 1.04 -2.62
CA SER A 75 -15.37 0.86 -1.19
C SER A 75 -13.87 0.70 -0.89
N TYR A 76 -13.44 1.21 0.27
CA TYR A 76 -12.05 1.13 0.70
C TYR A 76 -11.95 1.02 2.22
N GLN A 77 -10.81 0.51 2.68
CA GLN A 77 -10.38 0.53 4.07
C GLN A 77 -9.17 1.45 4.23
N LYS A 78 -9.04 2.10 5.38
CA LYS A 78 -7.85 2.90 5.73
C LYS A 78 -7.18 2.31 6.95
N GLY A 79 -5.88 2.26 6.94
CA GLY A 79 -5.17 1.78 8.12
C GLY A 79 -3.66 1.76 7.97
N LYS A 80 -3.03 1.29 9.02
CA LYS A 80 -1.61 1.08 9.06
C LYS A 80 -1.23 -0.19 8.31
N VAL A 81 -0.11 -0.15 7.59
CA VAL A 81 0.46 -1.28 6.85
C VAL A 81 1.72 -1.77 7.57
N TRP A 82 1.97 -3.05 7.56
CA TRP A 82 3.25 -3.63 7.96
C TRP A 82 4.06 -3.93 6.71
N THR A 83 5.18 -3.23 6.49
CA THR A 83 6.08 -3.48 5.37
C THR A 83 7.25 -4.34 5.80
N THR A 84 7.45 -5.49 5.15
CA THR A 84 8.55 -6.42 5.41
C THR A 84 9.26 -6.85 4.12
N ASP A 85 10.58 -6.97 4.15
CA ASP A 85 11.40 -7.54 3.05
C ASP A 85 11.66 -9.04 3.21
N ALA A 86 11.06 -9.66 4.24
CA ALA A 86 11.31 -11.05 4.60
C ALA A 86 10.00 -11.87 4.78
N PRO A 87 9.25 -12.15 3.69
CA PRO A 87 7.93 -12.79 3.77
C PRO A 87 7.97 -14.15 4.48
N TYR A 88 9.02 -14.93 4.29
CA TYR A 88 9.19 -16.22 4.99
C TYR A 88 9.50 -16.06 6.49
N ARG A 89 9.60 -14.86 7.00
CA ARG A 89 9.77 -14.53 8.43
C ARG A 89 8.53 -13.88 9.05
N GLU A 90 7.41 -13.90 8.38
CA GLU A 90 6.09 -13.51 8.88
C GLU A 90 5.53 -14.54 9.86
N THR A 91 6.21 -14.71 10.98
CA THR A 91 5.81 -15.67 12.01
C THR A 91 4.55 -15.23 12.72
N ILE A 92 3.77 -16.18 13.27
CA ILE A 92 2.53 -15.91 14.02
C ILE A 92 2.78 -14.86 15.13
N GLY A 93 3.88 -14.99 15.88
CA GLY A 93 4.19 -14.04 16.95
C GLY A 93 4.51 -12.63 16.43
N LYS A 94 5.15 -12.52 15.26
CA LYS A 94 5.40 -11.23 14.62
C LYS A 94 4.09 -10.61 14.12
N MET A 95 3.27 -11.38 13.42
CA MET A 95 1.96 -10.97 12.93
C MET A 95 1.06 -10.43 14.07
N LYS A 96 0.97 -11.15 15.20
CA LYS A 96 0.22 -10.69 16.38
C LYS A 96 0.68 -9.30 16.85
N ARG A 97 1.99 -9.12 17.04
CA ARG A 97 2.53 -7.81 17.46
C ARG A 97 2.23 -6.71 16.45
N ARG A 98 2.28 -7.00 15.14
CA ARG A 98 1.97 -6.01 14.10
C ARG A 98 0.48 -5.64 14.09
N LYS A 99 -0.42 -6.62 14.29
CA LYS A 99 -1.87 -6.37 14.51
C LYS A 99 -2.11 -5.53 15.76
N GLU A 100 -1.47 -5.83 16.88
CA GLU A 100 -1.54 -5.06 18.12
C GLU A 100 -1.04 -3.61 17.92
N SER A 101 -0.06 -3.41 17.04
CA SER A 101 0.41 -2.07 16.62
C SER A 101 -0.53 -1.37 15.63
N GLY A 102 -1.66 -2.00 15.27
CA GLY A 102 -2.69 -1.43 14.41
C GLY A 102 -2.53 -1.72 12.91
N ALA A 103 -1.64 -2.63 12.51
CA ALA A 103 -1.52 -3.03 11.11
C ALA A 103 -2.75 -3.84 10.68
N ILE A 104 -3.34 -3.47 9.54
CA ILE A 104 -4.49 -4.16 8.93
C ILE A 104 -4.08 -5.05 7.75
N CYS A 105 -2.91 -4.81 7.18
CA CYS A 105 -2.34 -5.61 6.10
C CYS A 105 -0.81 -5.60 6.13
N VAL A 106 -0.21 -6.46 5.32
CA VAL A 106 1.23 -6.57 5.11
C VAL A 106 1.55 -6.42 3.62
N ASP A 107 2.65 -5.74 3.34
CA ASP A 107 3.23 -5.55 2.01
C ASP A 107 4.76 -5.63 2.04
N MET A 108 5.41 -5.31 0.94
CA MET A 108 6.87 -5.39 0.85
C MET A 108 7.56 -4.07 0.45
N GLU A 109 6.84 -3.00 0.09
CA GLU A 109 7.41 -1.78 -0.49
C GLU A 109 6.99 -0.48 0.21
N CYS A 110 5.86 -0.47 0.92
CA CYS A 110 5.18 0.77 1.35
C CYS A 110 6.06 1.70 2.16
N SER A 111 6.71 1.21 3.21
CA SER A 111 7.55 2.06 4.07
C SER A 111 8.78 2.59 3.32
N ALA A 112 9.37 1.78 2.45
CA ALA A 112 10.52 2.17 1.64
C ALA A 112 10.17 3.29 0.65
N VAL A 113 9.04 3.16 -0.06
CA VAL A 113 8.58 4.17 -1.02
C VAL A 113 8.14 5.44 -0.32
N ALA A 114 7.44 5.35 0.82
CA ALA A 114 7.04 6.51 1.61
C ALA A 114 8.25 7.28 2.15
N ALA A 115 9.27 6.58 2.63
CA ALA A 115 10.52 7.19 3.07
C ALA A 115 11.26 7.89 1.91
N LEU A 116 11.30 7.26 0.74
CA LEU A 116 11.87 7.85 -0.46
C LEU A 116 11.11 9.10 -0.89
N ALA A 117 9.76 9.06 -0.89
CA ALA A 117 8.92 10.20 -1.21
C ALA A 117 9.19 11.39 -0.28
N ALA A 118 9.24 11.14 1.02
CA ALA A 118 9.54 12.17 2.01
C ALA A 118 10.96 12.77 1.84
N PHE A 119 11.95 11.94 1.51
CA PHE A 119 13.34 12.37 1.31
C PHE A 119 13.53 13.18 0.03
N ARG A 120 12.92 12.73 -1.08
CA ARG A 120 13.06 13.35 -2.41
C ARG A 120 12.05 14.46 -2.68
N GLY A 121 10.96 14.54 -1.92
CA GLY A 121 9.97 15.60 -2.02
C GLY A 121 8.99 15.45 -3.19
N PHE A 122 8.72 14.23 -3.66
CA PHE A 122 7.65 13.98 -4.61
C PHE A 122 6.35 13.58 -3.92
N GLU A 123 5.23 13.81 -4.57
CA GLU A 123 3.92 13.45 -4.07
C GLU A 123 3.61 11.97 -4.35
N LEU A 124 3.11 11.26 -3.33
CA LEU A 124 2.82 9.83 -3.40
C LEU A 124 1.35 9.57 -3.12
N CYS A 125 0.70 8.81 -4.01
CA CYS A 125 -0.53 8.08 -3.73
C CYS A 125 -0.24 6.58 -3.86
N HIS A 126 -0.05 5.91 -2.72
CA HIS A 126 0.16 4.47 -2.67
C HIS A 126 -1.10 3.80 -2.12
N PHE A 127 -1.64 2.82 -2.82
CA PHE A 127 -2.77 2.03 -2.35
C PHE A 127 -2.59 0.54 -2.71
N PHE A 128 -3.35 -0.31 -2.05
CA PHE A 128 -3.32 -1.75 -2.28
C PHE A 128 -4.70 -2.27 -2.62
N TYR A 129 -4.73 -3.49 -3.11
CA TYR A 129 -5.92 -4.33 -3.06
C TYR A 129 -5.63 -5.63 -2.31
N ALA A 130 -6.60 -6.07 -1.50
CA ALA A 130 -6.49 -7.28 -0.71
C ALA A 130 -6.41 -8.51 -1.63
N ALA A 131 -5.32 -9.28 -1.54
CA ALA A 131 -5.09 -10.44 -2.40
C ALA A 131 -5.17 -11.76 -1.64
N ASP A 132 -4.60 -11.82 -0.45
CA ASP A 132 -4.57 -12.99 0.41
C ASP A 132 -4.88 -12.62 1.86
N HIS A 133 -5.07 -13.62 2.71
CA HIS A 133 -5.35 -13.41 4.12
C HIS A 133 -4.40 -14.24 4.98
N LEU A 134 -3.71 -13.55 5.89
CA LEU A 134 -2.83 -14.14 6.87
C LEU A 134 -3.57 -14.26 8.21
N SER A 135 -3.81 -15.47 8.67
CA SER A 135 -4.37 -15.75 9.99
C SER A 135 -3.38 -16.54 10.86
N GLU A 136 -3.69 -16.65 12.14
CA GLU A 136 -2.89 -17.44 13.07
C GLU A 136 -2.93 -18.95 12.78
N GLU A 137 -3.98 -19.43 12.11
CA GLU A 137 -4.21 -20.83 11.84
C GLU A 137 -3.67 -21.26 10.47
N LYS A 138 -3.82 -20.40 9.47
CA LYS A 138 -3.41 -20.69 8.11
C LYS A 138 -3.20 -19.43 7.27
N TRP A 139 -2.41 -19.57 6.23
CA TRP A 139 -2.38 -18.64 5.12
C TRP A 139 -3.45 -19.02 4.09
N ASP A 140 -4.34 -18.09 3.78
CA ASP A 140 -5.36 -18.25 2.76
C ASP A 140 -4.96 -17.43 1.52
N ILE A 141 -4.58 -18.14 0.47
CA ILE A 141 -4.09 -17.54 -0.79
C ILE A 141 -5.14 -16.66 -1.48
N ARG A 142 -6.44 -16.91 -1.26
CA ARG A 142 -7.54 -16.19 -1.94
C ARG A 142 -7.26 -15.99 -3.43
N THR A 143 -7.05 -14.73 -3.86
CA THR A 143 -6.87 -14.34 -5.27
C THR A 143 -5.43 -14.12 -5.68
N LEU A 144 -4.45 -14.29 -4.77
CA LEU A 144 -3.04 -13.94 -5.00
C LEU A 144 -2.44 -14.62 -6.24
N SER A 145 -2.74 -15.90 -6.44
CA SER A 145 -2.21 -16.71 -7.54
C SER A 145 -3.24 -17.13 -8.58
N SER A 146 -4.49 -16.67 -8.46
CA SER A 146 -5.56 -17.09 -9.35
C SER A 146 -5.70 -16.14 -10.55
N HIS A 147 -6.02 -16.71 -11.72
CA HIS A 147 -6.47 -15.96 -12.89
C HIS A 147 -7.96 -15.62 -12.82
N SER A 148 -8.68 -16.07 -11.79
CA SER A 148 -10.14 -15.95 -11.68
C SER A 148 -10.64 -14.52 -11.50
N ASP A 149 -9.77 -13.58 -11.08
CA ASP A 149 -10.12 -12.19 -10.80
C ASP A 149 -9.40 -11.18 -11.71
N LEU A 150 -9.01 -11.59 -12.92
CA LEU A 150 -8.36 -10.69 -13.88
C LEU A 150 -9.18 -9.42 -14.12
N ASP A 151 -10.50 -9.58 -14.34
CA ASP A 151 -11.40 -8.44 -14.55
C ASP A 151 -11.41 -7.45 -13.37
N SER A 152 -11.25 -7.94 -12.14
CA SER A 152 -11.16 -7.09 -10.95
C SER A 152 -9.81 -6.38 -10.89
N LYS A 153 -8.73 -7.08 -11.21
CA LYS A 153 -7.36 -6.52 -11.27
C LYS A 153 -7.23 -5.48 -12.37
N ASP A 154 -7.81 -5.74 -13.56
CA ASP A 154 -7.84 -4.78 -14.66
C ASP A 154 -8.60 -3.50 -14.27
N ARG A 155 -9.75 -3.64 -13.58
CA ARG A 155 -10.49 -2.49 -13.06
C ARG A 155 -9.70 -1.68 -12.03
N ILE A 156 -8.86 -2.32 -11.22
CA ILE A 156 -7.99 -1.62 -10.26
C ILE A 156 -6.89 -0.85 -11.00
N ALA A 157 -6.31 -1.43 -12.04
CA ALA A 157 -5.34 -0.74 -12.89
C ALA A 157 -5.97 0.46 -13.60
N ASP A 158 -7.16 0.30 -14.17
CA ASP A 158 -7.93 1.40 -14.77
C ASP A 158 -8.25 2.49 -13.76
N LEU A 159 -8.63 2.12 -12.53
CA LEU A 159 -8.88 3.06 -11.44
C LEU A 159 -7.64 3.90 -11.12
N ALA A 160 -6.46 3.26 -11.06
CA ALA A 160 -5.19 3.95 -10.82
C ALA A 160 -4.88 4.98 -11.91
N ILE A 161 -5.09 4.61 -13.20
CA ILE A 161 -4.88 5.51 -14.34
C ILE A 161 -5.88 6.67 -14.29
N GLN A 162 -7.15 6.39 -14.02
CA GLN A 162 -8.19 7.43 -13.91
C GLN A 162 -7.89 8.39 -12.76
N PHE A 163 -7.44 7.87 -11.62
CA PHE A 163 -7.02 8.72 -10.51
C PHE A 163 -5.82 9.59 -10.86
N ALA A 164 -4.80 9.05 -11.53
CA ALA A 164 -3.64 9.82 -11.95
C ALA A 164 -4.04 11.01 -12.86
N LEU A 165 -4.92 10.77 -13.83
CA LEU A 165 -5.46 11.82 -14.72
C LEU A 165 -6.36 12.84 -13.97
N PHE A 166 -7.07 12.40 -12.95
CA PHE A 166 -7.87 13.25 -12.10
C PHE A 166 -6.97 14.15 -11.23
N TRP A 167 -5.95 13.56 -10.62
CA TRP A 167 -5.01 14.26 -9.75
C TRP A 167 -4.19 15.31 -10.49
N GLU A 168 -3.79 15.03 -11.73
CA GLU A 168 -3.08 16.01 -12.58
C GLU A 168 -3.92 17.28 -12.81
N LYS A 169 -5.25 17.18 -12.86
CA LYS A 169 -6.18 18.29 -13.10
C LYS A 169 -6.64 19.01 -11.84
N ALA A 170 -6.32 18.46 -10.66
CA ALA A 170 -6.79 19.00 -9.38
C ALA A 170 -5.87 20.10 -8.82
N ASP A 171 -4.75 20.38 -9.49
CA ASP A 171 -3.84 21.50 -9.23
C ASP A 171 -4.32 22.76 -10.02
#